data_3164798b6ff7cc726aa8483ef473840b
#
_entry.id   3164798b6ff7cc726aa8483ef473840b
#
_cell.length_a   1.000
_cell.length_b   1.000
_cell.length_c   1.000
_cell.angle_alpha   90.00
_cell.angle_beta   90.00
_cell.angle_gamma   90.00
#
_symmetry.space_group_name_H-M   'P 1'
#
loop_
_entity.id
_entity.type
_entity.pdbx_description
1 polymer ?
#
loop_
_entity_poly.entity_id
_entity_poly.type
_entity_poly.pdbx_seq_one_letter_code
_entity_poly.pdbx_strand_id
1 'polypeptide(L)'
;MKTRATFFALVLALLCPCLLAQSAALDRAEILGRLTQGYSPSYLGQLIKTRGISFPPSADFLDRVRLAGGDGILIERLSSAMPSAGISQNDRPFEFLAKCAELIHIGAGERAENDCRAAIEENPESPWPLMAAIRAMAYSGAPEQEHAALLRRALSLDSHLVAAHMALATSDVSPEERDRETQAVAAFAQGQPEDFPVPPAFAAYTSDRVNPARESLSVDAQSNAKAQIESELRQHPDLAATRLNAAGEYTLLGDLESAGKELQEAVRLEPGNPDLHFALAALYLSQHDTPSELAEYREAIRIAPYDNAPRRRLTEALLREKHPEEAIREWKDFLVLSPRDLAASSSLVNLYLAQNDRGSAIVELRRSLKASSDTFANESDFVNARMYGLDRLADLLHQNREFDAAAEQYAYLLRFKPDDSTLHDHLGNVLFAQHRCAEASEQYREALRLQPDLPDAHLNLANCLLAVQKIDEAIAEYRHTLALDPDNLESRSKLGEAYVRKGELNSAIEQFQQVLEDDPQNAAALAALGHAFYLNKDLASAVSALKQALSIEPDFPVAENELARICGATTDLRNSVPQQAAAQPASQP
;
A
#
# COMPACT_ATOMS: atom_id res chain seq x y z
N MET A 1 -29.97 42.48 44.01
CA MET A 1 -29.07 41.30 44.12
C MET A 1 -29.60 40.02 43.47
N LYS A 2 -30.89 39.87 43.19
CA LYS A 2 -31.45 38.68 42.51
C LYS A 2 -31.21 38.65 40.98
N THR A 3 -31.06 39.79 40.33
CA THR A 3 -30.86 39.92 38.88
C THR A 3 -29.42 39.62 38.40
N ARG A 4 -28.41 39.68 39.27
CA ARG A 4 -27.02 39.32 38.93
C ARG A 4 -26.75 37.82 39.01
N ALA A 5 -27.43 37.10 39.89
CA ALA A 5 -27.29 35.65 40.04
C ALA A 5 -27.92 34.88 38.85
N THR A 6 -29.04 35.40 38.30
CA THR A 6 -29.70 34.82 37.12
C THR A 6 -28.90 35.07 35.82
N PHE A 7 -28.21 36.23 35.72
CA PHE A 7 -27.37 36.50 34.56
C PHE A 7 -26.09 35.64 34.58
N PHE A 8 -25.51 35.41 35.76
CA PHE A 8 -24.35 34.52 35.91
C PHE A 8 -24.70 33.05 35.66
N ALA A 9 -25.87 32.61 36.09
CA ALA A 9 -26.35 31.25 35.80
C ALA A 9 -26.71 31.05 34.31
N LEU A 10 -27.20 32.10 33.62
CA LEU A 10 -27.48 32.04 32.18
C LEU A 10 -26.19 32.09 31.34
N VAL A 11 -25.17 32.84 31.78
CA VAL A 11 -23.84 32.85 31.12
C VAL A 11 -23.10 31.55 31.37
N LEU A 12 -23.20 30.95 32.59
CA LEU A 12 -22.68 29.60 32.83
C LEU A 12 -23.42 28.53 32.02
N ALA A 13 -24.75 28.67 31.81
CA ALA A 13 -25.52 27.74 31.00
C ALA A 13 -25.26 27.88 29.49
N LEU A 14 -24.81 29.06 29.01
CA LEU A 14 -24.41 29.29 27.62
C LEU A 14 -22.94 28.90 27.34
N LEU A 15 -22.11 28.82 28.38
CA LEU A 15 -20.72 28.28 28.28
C LEU A 15 -20.64 26.76 28.50
N CYS A 16 -21.76 26.13 28.90
CA CYS A 16 -21.80 24.74 29.32
C CYS A 16 -22.04 23.68 28.21
N PRO A 17 -22.41 23.97 26.95
CA PRO A 17 -22.48 22.92 25.94
C PRO A 17 -21.08 22.34 25.57
N CYS A 18 -20.02 23.15 25.63
CA CYS A 18 -18.68 22.70 25.33
C CYS A 18 -18.09 21.77 26.41
N LEU A 19 -18.38 22.03 27.69
CA LEU A 19 -17.92 21.18 28.79
C LEU A 19 -18.63 19.83 28.87
N LEU A 20 -19.89 19.74 28.40
CA LEU A 20 -20.67 18.50 28.41
C LEU A 20 -20.35 17.58 27.23
N ALA A 21 -19.93 18.13 26.09
CA ALA A 21 -19.51 17.34 24.93
C ALA A 21 -18.17 16.61 25.15
N GLN A 22 -17.28 17.17 25.99
CA GLN A 22 -15.97 16.61 26.29
C GLN A 22 -15.94 15.59 27.43
N SER A 23 -17.01 15.51 28.22
CA SER A 23 -17.14 14.53 29.32
C SER A 23 -17.93 13.28 28.92
N ALA A 24 -18.39 13.17 27.69
CA ALA A 24 -19.14 12.00 27.25
C ALA A 24 -18.20 10.75 27.23
N ALA A 25 -18.74 9.64 27.75
CA ALA A 25 -18.03 8.36 27.69
C ALA A 25 -17.80 7.93 26.25
N LEU A 26 -16.65 7.31 26.01
CA LEU A 26 -16.24 6.84 24.68
C LEU A 26 -17.20 5.77 24.17
N ASP A 27 -17.62 5.87 22.93
CA ASP A 27 -18.35 4.82 22.23
C ASP A 27 -17.41 3.94 21.37
N ARG A 28 -17.96 2.85 20.81
CA ARG A 28 -17.19 1.91 19.99
C ARG A 28 -16.64 2.56 18.72
N ALA A 29 -17.43 3.41 18.07
CA ALA A 29 -17.04 4.08 16.84
C ALA A 29 -15.90 5.10 17.10
N GLU A 30 -15.94 5.82 18.22
CA GLU A 30 -14.90 6.74 18.62
C GLU A 30 -13.58 6.02 18.88
N ILE A 31 -13.58 4.87 19.58
CA ILE A 31 -12.37 4.11 19.88
C ILE A 31 -11.73 3.57 18.57
N LEU A 32 -12.52 2.94 17.70
CA LEU A 32 -12.04 2.43 16.42
C LEU A 32 -11.59 3.56 15.49
N GLY A 33 -12.38 4.64 15.42
CA GLY A 33 -12.05 5.80 14.59
C GLY A 33 -10.75 6.48 15.01
N ARG A 34 -10.48 6.60 16.31
CA ARG A 34 -9.20 7.13 16.81
C ARG A 34 -8.02 6.21 16.50
N LEU A 35 -8.19 4.89 16.59
CA LEU A 35 -7.16 3.94 16.13
C LEU A 35 -6.85 4.11 14.64
N THR A 36 -7.88 4.31 13.78
CA THR A 36 -7.65 4.57 12.34
C THR A 36 -6.86 5.85 12.09
N GLN A 37 -7.00 6.86 12.95
CA GLN A 37 -6.25 8.11 12.87
C GLN A 37 -4.82 7.99 13.43
N GLY A 38 -4.44 6.83 13.98
CA GLY A 38 -3.11 6.58 14.52
C GLY A 38 -2.91 7.09 15.95
N TYR A 39 -4.00 7.31 16.71
CA TYR A 39 -3.87 7.58 18.16
C TYR A 39 -3.26 6.37 18.86
N SER A 40 -2.31 6.61 19.76
CA SER A 40 -1.65 5.53 20.46
C SER A 40 -2.61 4.77 21.38
N PRO A 41 -2.46 3.43 21.51
CA PRO A 41 -3.23 2.65 22.47
C PRO A 41 -3.09 3.15 23.92
N SER A 42 -1.92 3.66 24.28
CA SER A 42 -1.65 4.27 25.59
C SER A 42 -2.53 5.48 25.86
N TYR A 43 -2.63 6.39 24.88
CA TYR A 43 -3.49 7.55 24.97
C TYR A 43 -4.98 7.18 25.08
N LEU A 44 -5.45 6.25 24.23
CA LEU A 44 -6.83 5.75 24.32
C LEU A 44 -7.10 5.10 25.68
N GLY A 45 -6.13 4.40 26.24
CA GLY A 45 -6.23 3.84 27.57
C GLY A 45 -6.34 4.92 28.68
N GLN A 46 -5.75 6.09 28.51
CA GLN A 46 -5.92 7.22 29.42
C GLN A 46 -7.30 7.85 29.24
N LEU A 47 -7.77 8.05 28.02
CA LEU A 47 -9.14 8.54 27.75
C LEU A 47 -10.20 7.62 28.36
N ILE A 48 -10.04 6.29 28.25
CA ILE A 48 -10.94 5.34 28.91
C ILE A 48 -10.94 5.52 30.42
N LYS A 49 -9.78 5.77 31.02
CA LYS A 49 -9.66 6.01 32.46
C LYS A 49 -10.35 7.30 32.91
N THR A 50 -10.28 8.36 32.10
CA THR A 50 -10.82 9.69 32.45
C THR A 50 -12.29 9.86 32.07
N ARG A 51 -12.69 9.40 30.89
CA ARG A 51 -14.05 9.56 30.34
C ARG A 51 -14.95 8.34 30.54
N GLY A 52 -14.38 7.15 30.73
CA GLY A 52 -15.11 5.89 30.76
C GLY A 52 -15.56 5.44 29.38
N ILE A 53 -16.37 4.39 29.33
CA ILE A 53 -16.98 3.85 28.11
C ILE A 53 -18.51 3.84 28.24
N SER A 54 -19.22 3.97 27.12
CA SER A 54 -20.68 4.02 27.05
C SER A 54 -21.35 2.66 26.83
N PHE A 55 -20.56 1.59 26.70
CA PHE A 55 -21.02 0.25 26.34
C PHE A 55 -20.28 -0.84 27.14
N PRO A 56 -20.86 -2.03 27.36
CA PRO A 56 -20.14 -3.17 27.88
C PRO A 56 -19.22 -3.76 26.79
N PRO A 57 -17.90 -3.92 27.06
CA PRO A 57 -16.98 -4.47 26.06
C PRO A 57 -17.24 -5.96 25.86
N SER A 58 -17.65 -6.36 24.66
CA SER A 58 -17.80 -7.76 24.26
C SER A 58 -16.46 -8.33 23.82
N ALA A 59 -16.32 -9.67 23.87
CA ALA A 59 -15.11 -10.34 23.37
C ALA A 59 -14.88 -10.02 21.89
N ASP A 60 -15.92 -10.00 21.07
CA ASP A 60 -15.87 -9.61 19.66
C ASP A 60 -15.31 -8.20 19.46
N PHE A 61 -15.81 -7.23 20.21
CA PHE A 61 -15.29 -5.85 20.11
C PHE A 61 -13.81 -5.76 20.52
N LEU A 62 -13.41 -6.44 21.58
CA LEU A 62 -12.00 -6.45 22.02
C LEU A 62 -11.07 -7.06 20.96
N ASP A 63 -11.53 -8.10 20.26
CA ASP A 63 -10.78 -8.70 19.16
C ASP A 63 -10.68 -7.73 17.97
N ARG A 64 -11.73 -7.00 17.63
CA ARG A 64 -11.71 -5.96 16.58
C ARG A 64 -10.80 -4.79 16.93
N VAL A 65 -10.78 -4.35 18.19
CA VAL A 65 -9.84 -3.33 18.68
C VAL A 65 -8.39 -3.83 18.53
N ARG A 66 -8.13 -5.10 18.82
CA ARG A 66 -6.80 -5.70 18.63
C ARG A 66 -6.39 -5.72 17.16
N LEU A 67 -7.30 -6.12 16.26
CA LEU A 67 -7.06 -6.13 14.81
C LEU A 67 -6.86 -4.70 14.25
N ALA A 68 -7.52 -3.71 14.84
CA ALA A 68 -7.34 -2.29 14.50
C ALA A 68 -6.08 -1.66 15.09
N GLY A 69 -5.21 -2.42 15.76
CA GLY A 69 -3.95 -1.95 16.31
C GLY A 69 -3.96 -1.65 17.81
N GLY A 70 -5.02 -2.03 18.53
CA GLY A 70 -5.04 -1.93 20.00
C GLY A 70 -4.08 -2.93 20.65
N ASP A 71 -3.27 -2.45 21.57
CA ASP A 71 -2.32 -3.26 22.33
C ASP A 71 -2.93 -4.01 23.51
N GLY A 72 -2.14 -4.87 24.16
CA GLY A 72 -2.57 -5.64 25.32
C GLY A 72 -3.01 -4.78 26.49
N ILE A 73 -2.42 -3.60 26.69
CA ILE A 73 -2.75 -2.67 27.76
C ILE A 73 -4.11 -2.01 27.49
N LEU A 74 -4.38 -1.58 26.26
CA LEU A 74 -5.67 -1.03 25.86
C LEU A 74 -6.77 -2.08 26.02
N ILE A 75 -6.52 -3.31 25.59
CA ILE A 75 -7.46 -4.45 25.72
C ILE A 75 -7.78 -4.73 27.20
N GLU A 76 -6.76 -4.76 28.06
CA GLU A 76 -6.94 -4.96 29.52
C GLU A 76 -7.77 -3.83 30.14
N ARG A 77 -7.48 -2.58 29.77
CA ARG A 77 -8.22 -1.40 30.25
C ARG A 77 -9.68 -1.43 29.78
N LEU A 78 -9.94 -1.76 28.52
CA LEU A 78 -11.30 -1.93 28.00
C LEU A 78 -12.03 -3.05 28.74
N SER A 79 -11.40 -4.21 28.93
CA SER A 79 -11.99 -5.36 29.61
C SER A 79 -12.36 -5.07 31.08
N SER A 80 -11.60 -4.21 31.74
CA SER A 80 -11.82 -3.82 33.14
C SER A 80 -12.69 -2.56 33.29
N ALA A 81 -12.95 -1.84 32.21
CA ALA A 81 -13.73 -0.61 32.26
C ALA A 81 -15.22 -0.91 32.56
N MET A 82 -15.76 -0.22 33.55
CA MET A 82 -17.21 -0.26 33.84
C MET A 82 -17.92 0.76 32.97
N PRO A 83 -19.03 0.39 32.31
CA PRO A 83 -19.84 1.35 31.58
C PRO A 83 -20.31 2.47 32.49
N SER A 84 -20.22 3.73 32.04
CA SER A 84 -20.75 4.87 32.77
C SER A 84 -22.28 4.80 32.89
N ALA A 85 -22.82 5.24 34.00
CA ALA A 85 -24.27 5.24 34.25
C ALA A 85 -24.98 6.11 33.19
N GLY A 86 -25.75 5.48 32.31
CA GLY A 86 -26.42 6.14 31.18
C GLY A 86 -26.18 5.40 29.86
N ILE A 87 -26.11 4.06 29.88
CA ILE A 87 -25.96 3.23 28.68
C ILE A 87 -27.02 3.68 27.65
N SER A 88 -26.55 4.30 26.57
CA SER A 88 -27.37 4.50 25.38
C SER A 88 -27.74 3.13 24.82
N GLN A 89 -29.04 2.83 24.72
CA GLN A 89 -29.53 1.60 24.09
C GLN A 89 -29.28 1.59 22.56
N ASN A 90 -28.74 2.66 21.99
CA ASN A 90 -28.30 2.72 20.59
C ASN A 90 -26.85 2.21 20.45
N ASP A 91 -26.70 0.90 20.49
CA ASP A 91 -25.50 0.23 20.06
C ASP A 91 -25.46 0.32 18.51
N ARG A 92 -24.89 1.42 18.00
CA ARG A 92 -24.81 1.63 16.55
C ARG A 92 -23.91 0.57 15.94
N PRO A 93 -24.28 0.04 14.77
CA PRO A 93 -23.40 -0.88 14.04
C PRO A 93 -22.01 -0.27 13.84
N PHE A 94 -20.97 -1.07 13.96
CA PHE A 94 -19.58 -0.64 13.80
C PHE A 94 -18.76 -1.61 12.95
N GLU A 95 -19.42 -2.56 12.30
CA GLU A 95 -18.78 -3.68 11.61
C GLU A 95 -17.87 -3.20 10.46
N PHE A 96 -18.39 -2.36 9.58
CA PHE A 96 -17.61 -1.81 8.48
C PHE A 96 -16.50 -0.88 8.98
N LEU A 97 -16.73 -0.10 10.04
CA LEU A 97 -15.68 0.74 10.62
C LEU A 97 -14.55 -0.10 11.23
N ALA A 98 -14.86 -1.21 11.89
CA ALA A 98 -13.86 -2.12 12.44
C ALA A 98 -13.00 -2.74 11.34
N LYS A 99 -13.63 -3.17 10.24
CA LYS A 99 -12.95 -3.72 9.08
C LYS A 99 -12.09 -2.67 8.35
N CYS A 100 -12.62 -1.46 8.18
CA CYS A 100 -11.85 -0.33 7.67
C CYS A 100 -10.60 -0.07 8.54
N ALA A 101 -10.75 -0.05 9.87
CA ALA A 101 -9.66 0.17 10.81
C ALA A 101 -8.58 -0.92 10.73
N GLU A 102 -9.00 -2.18 10.63
CA GLU A 102 -8.10 -3.32 10.45
C GLU A 102 -7.28 -3.19 9.16
N LEU A 103 -7.94 -2.92 8.03
CA LEU A 103 -7.27 -2.78 6.73
C LEU A 103 -6.29 -1.61 6.70
N ILE A 104 -6.63 -0.48 7.34
CA ILE A 104 -5.71 0.65 7.48
C ILE A 104 -4.51 0.24 8.34
N HIS A 105 -4.74 -0.46 9.45
CA HIS A 105 -3.68 -0.90 10.35
C HIS A 105 -2.66 -1.81 9.67
N ILE A 106 -3.12 -2.77 8.86
CA ILE A 106 -2.22 -3.67 8.11
C ILE A 106 -1.60 -3.04 6.86
N GLY A 107 -1.83 -1.74 6.61
CA GLY A 107 -1.28 -1.03 5.45
C GLY A 107 -2.02 -1.28 4.12
N ALA A 108 -3.19 -1.92 4.15
CA ALA A 108 -4.03 -2.20 2.99
C ALA A 108 -5.03 -1.06 2.71
N GLY A 109 -4.59 0.20 2.83
CA GLY A 109 -5.43 1.39 2.77
C GLY A 109 -6.25 1.53 1.49
N GLU A 110 -5.70 1.17 0.32
CA GLU A 110 -6.44 1.18 -0.95
C GLU A 110 -7.68 0.27 -0.91
N ARG A 111 -7.59 -0.88 -0.25
CA ARG A 111 -8.70 -1.82 -0.07
C ARG A 111 -9.70 -1.35 1.00
N ALA A 112 -9.23 -0.59 1.98
CA ALA A 112 -10.05 -0.08 3.07
C ALA A 112 -11.13 0.90 2.58
N GLU A 113 -10.93 1.57 1.45
CA GLU A 113 -11.80 2.66 0.99
C GLU A 113 -13.27 2.22 0.87
N ASN A 114 -13.55 1.05 0.31
CA ASN A 114 -14.92 0.56 0.16
C ASN A 114 -15.59 0.27 1.51
N ASP A 115 -14.88 -0.37 2.44
CA ASP A 115 -15.39 -0.66 3.78
C ASP A 115 -15.55 0.61 4.62
N CYS A 116 -14.65 1.58 4.46
CA CYS A 116 -14.78 2.88 5.11
C CYS A 116 -15.97 3.67 4.56
N ARG A 117 -16.26 3.60 3.25
CA ARG A 117 -17.47 4.20 2.65
C ARG A 117 -18.74 3.51 3.13
N ALA A 118 -18.76 2.18 3.25
CA ALA A 118 -19.87 1.44 3.83
C ALA A 118 -20.09 1.80 5.32
N ALA A 119 -19.03 2.03 6.07
CA ALA A 119 -19.10 2.49 7.46
C ALA A 119 -19.77 3.89 7.60
N ILE A 120 -19.64 4.76 6.58
CA ILE A 120 -20.35 6.05 6.55
C ILE A 120 -21.86 5.84 6.36
N GLU A 121 -22.26 4.86 5.56
CA GLU A 121 -23.69 4.52 5.37
C GLU A 121 -24.26 3.85 6.62
N GLU A 122 -23.47 3.00 7.28
CA GLU A 122 -23.83 2.33 8.52
C GLU A 122 -24.03 3.32 9.69
N ASN A 123 -23.19 4.36 9.77
CA ASN A 123 -23.22 5.39 10.82
C ASN A 123 -23.15 6.82 10.27
N PRO A 124 -24.18 7.32 9.57
CA PRO A 124 -24.13 8.61 8.87
C PRO A 124 -24.04 9.83 9.78
N GLU A 125 -24.39 9.66 11.07
CA GLU A 125 -24.36 10.73 12.09
C GLU A 125 -23.08 10.70 12.95
N SER A 126 -22.14 9.78 12.66
CA SER A 126 -20.86 9.71 13.35
C SER A 126 -19.75 10.32 12.45
N PRO A 127 -18.89 11.18 12.99
CA PRO A 127 -17.77 11.72 12.22
C PRO A 127 -16.64 10.71 11.99
N TRP A 128 -16.55 9.66 12.80
CA TRP A 128 -15.42 8.73 12.80
C TRP A 128 -15.30 7.87 11.54
N PRO A 129 -16.39 7.35 10.94
CA PRO A 129 -16.33 6.70 9.64
C PRO A 129 -15.83 7.63 8.53
N LEU A 130 -16.21 8.92 8.56
CA LEU A 130 -15.73 9.92 7.61
C LEU A 130 -14.21 10.12 7.73
N MET A 131 -13.72 10.26 8.97
CA MET A 131 -12.29 10.38 9.24
C MET A 131 -11.51 9.13 8.80
N ALA A 132 -12.05 7.94 9.04
CA ALA A 132 -11.46 6.69 8.59
C ALA A 132 -11.40 6.60 7.05
N ALA A 133 -12.48 6.99 6.34
CA ALA A 133 -12.51 7.03 4.89
C ALA A 133 -11.47 7.99 4.30
N ILE A 134 -11.32 9.19 4.86
CA ILE A 134 -10.28 10.15 4.46
C ILE A 134 -8.89 9.53 4.58
N ARG A 135 -8.64 8.80 5.66
CA ARG A 135 -7.37 8.13 5.85
C ARG A 135 -7.13 7.02 4.83
N ALA A 136 -8.14 6.22 4.50
CA ALA A 136 -8.05 5.19 3.47
C ALA A 136 -7.77 5.80 2.08
N MET A 137 -8.49 6.87 1.74
CA MET A 137 -8.34 7.59 0.47
C MET A 137 -6.94 8.21 0.29
N ALA A 138 -6.24 8.55 1.38
CA ALA A 138 -4.85 9.00 1.32
C ALA A 138 -3.89 7.93 0.77
N TYR A 139 -4.24 6.64 0.88
CA TYR A 139 -3.47 5.55 0.29
C TYR A 139 -3.85 5.28 -1.18
N SER A 140 -5.10 5.52 -1.59
CA SER A 140 -5.57 5.28 -2.95
C SER A 140 -5.28 6.44 -3.93
N GLY A 141 -4.78 7.58 -3.41
CA GLY A 141 -4.52 8.75 -4.24
C GLY A 141 -5.78 9.44 -4.76
N ALA A 142 -6.90 9.30 -4.06
CA ALA A 142 -8.17 9.94 -4.41
C ALA A 142 -8.05 11.48 -4.48
N PRO A 143 -8.92 12.15 -5.28
CA PRO A 143 -8.85 13.60 -5.48
C PRO A 143 -8.97 14.40 -4.18
N GLU A 144 -8.13 15.41 -3.97
CA GLU A 144 -8.12 16.26 -2.76
C GLU A 144 -9.46 16.97 -2.52
N GLN A 145 -10.22 17.26 -3.57
CA GLN A 145 -11.55 17.87 -3.45
C GLN A 145 -12.56 16.95 -2.73
N GLU A 146 -12.47 15.64 -2.92
CA GLU A 146 -13.31 14.66 -2.22
C GLU A 146 -12.93 14.59 -0.74
N HIS A 147 -11.64 14.59 -0.42
CA HIS A 147 -11.14 14.68 0.95
C HIS A 147 -11.71 15.90 1.68
N ALA A 148 -11.62 17.09 1.07
CA ALA A 148 -12.14 18.33 1.66
C ALA A 148 -13.65 18.27 1.88
N ALA A 149 -14.41 17.63 0.97
CA ALA A 149 -15.87 17.47 1.15
C ALA A 149 -16.21 16.58 2.36
N LEU A 150 -15.50 15.46 2.54
CA LEU A 150 -15.68 14.56 3.68
C LEU A 150 -15.27 15.23 4.99
N LEU A 151 -14.17 16.00 5.00
CA LEU A 151 -13.73 16.77 6.17
C LEU A 151 -14.77 17.81 6.60
N ARG A 152 -15.34 18.57 5.65
CA ARG A 152 -16.42 19.53 5.94
C ARG A 152 -17.65 18.83 6.49
N ARG A 153 -17.99 17.64 5.98
CA ARG A 153 -19.11 16.85 6.52
C ARG A 153 -18.78 16.35 7.94
N ALA A 154 -17.57 15.89 8.21
CA ALA A 154 -17.15 15.47 9.55
C ALA A 154 -17.25 16.64 10.54
N LEU A 155 -16.81 17.84 10.18
CA LEU A 155 -16.93 19.06 10.98
C LEU A 155 -18.37 19.53 11.16
N SER A 156 -19.27 19.24 10.21
CA SER A 156 -20.70 19.53 10.39
C SER A 156 -21.37 18.62 11.42
N LEU A 157 -20.81 17.43 11.65
CA LEU A 157 -21.28 16.47 12.66
C LEU A 157 -20.65 16.74 14.03
N ASP A 158 -19.36 17.07 14.04
CA ASP A 158 -18.62 17.46 15.24
C ASP A 158 -17.65 18.59 14.92
N SER A 159 -18.04 19.81 15.29
CA SER A 159 -17.22 21.02 15.07
C SER A 159 -15.98 21.11 15.97
N HIS A 160 -15.76 20.13 16.86
CA HIS A 160 -14.60 20.06 17.76
C HIS A 160 -13.55 19.06 17.29
N LEU A 161 -13.69 18.49 16.09
CA LEU A 161 -12.72 17.58 15.50
C LEU A 161 -11.48 18.33 15.01
N VAL A 162 -10.55 18.55 15.90
CA VAL A 162 -9.30 19.26 15.61
C VAL A 162 -8.53 18.63 14.44
N ALA A 163 -8.47 17.30 14.39
CA ALA A 163 -7.85 16.58 13.28
C ALA A 163 -8.47 16.92 11.91
N ALA A 164 -9.79 17.17 11.85
CA ALA A 164 -10.46 17.57 10.63
C ALA A 164 -10.15 19.03 10.25
N HIS A 165 -10.13 19.95 11.23
CA HIS A 165 -9.69 21.34 11.00
C HIS A 165 -8.25 21.41 10.51
N MET A 166 -7.33 20.67 11.14
CA MET A 166 -5.92 20.60 10.71
C MET A 166 -5.80 20.05 9.28
N ALA A 167 -6.54 18.99 8.95
CA ALA A 167 -6.52 18.42 7.62
C ALA A 167 -7.03 19.40 6.56
N LEU A 168 -8.11 20.15 6.84
CA LEU A 168 -8.61 21.21 5.95
C LEU A 168 -7.63 22.37 5.80
N ALA A 169 -7.01 22.80 6.89
CA ALA A 169 -6.01 23.87 6.86
C ALA A 169 -4.79 23.54 5.98
N THR A 170 -4.50 22.24 5.78
CA THR A 170 -3.38 21.76 4.95
C THR A 170 -3.81 21.27 3.55
N SER A 171 -5.13 21.21 3.26
CA SER A 171 -5.68 20.79 1.97
C SER A 171 -5.66 21.93 0.93
N ASP A 172 -5.88 21.58 -0.35
CA ASP A 172 -6.05 22.56 -1.42
C ASP A 172 -7.47 23.18 -1.39
N VAL A 173 -7.66 24.08 -0.42
CA VAL A 173 -8.90 24.84 -0.20
C VAL A 173 -8.64 26.33 -0.41
N SER A 174 -9.69 27.15 -0.44
CA SER A 174 -9.52 28.61 -0.60
C SER A 174 -8.68 29.22 0.54
N PRO A 175 -7.92 30.30 0.28
CA PRO A 175 -7.15 30.98 1.33
C PRO A 175 -7.99 31.38 2.54
N GLU A 176 -9.24 31.87 2.30
CA GLU A 176 -10.15 32.29 3.36
C GLU A 176 -10.63 31.10 4.20
N GLU A 177 -10.83 29.94 3.58
CA GLU A 177 -11.19 28.70 4.30
C GLU A 177 -9.99 28.19 5.10
N ARG A 178 -8.80 28.20 4.53
CA ARG A 178 -7.55 27.81 5.21
C ARG A 178 -7.31 28.65 6.45
N ASP A 179 -7.42 29.97 6.32
CA ASP A 179 -7.24 30.91 7.44
C ASP A 179 -8.27 30.66 8.54
N ARG A 180 -9.54 30.42 8.17
CA ARG A 180 -10.62 30.10 9.13
C ARG A 180 -10.31 28.82 9.89
N GLU A 181 -9.89 27.75 9.18
CA GLU A 181 -9.60 26.45 9.80
C GLU A 181 -8.34 26.53 10.69
N THR A 182 -7.32 27.29 10.27
CA THR A 182 -6.14 27.59 11.09
C THR A 182 -6.52 28.34 12.37
N GLN A 183 -7.40 29.32 12.27
CA GLN A 183 -7.92 30.04 13.46
C GLN A 183 -8.75 29.13 14.38
N ALA A 184 -9.53 28.21 13.81
CA ALA A 184 -10.26 27.23 14.60
C ALA A 184 -9.31 26.32 15.39
N VAL A 185 -8.26 25.78 14.74
CA VAL A 185 -7.22 25.00 15.43
C VAL A 185 -6.58 25.80 16.57
N ALA A 186 -6.20 27.06 16.32
CA ALA A 186 -5.62 27.93 17.33
C ALA A 186 -6.59 28.23 18.49
N ALA A 187 -7.90 28.36 18.21
CA ALA A 187 -8.91 28.60 19.24
C ALA A 187 -9.11 27.38 20.13
N PHE A 188 -9.04 26.16 19.56
CA PHE A 188 -9.10 24.92 20.35
C PHE A 188 -7.86 24.73 21.22
N ALA A 189 -6.67 25.08 20.72
CA ALA A 189 -5.44 25.05 21.51
C ALA A 189 -5.48 25.96 22.74
N GLN A 190 -6.24 27.06 22.68
CA GLN A 190 -6.43 28.00 23.81
C GLN A 190 -7.38 27.51 24.91
N GLY A 191 -8.22 26.55 24.62
CA GLY A 191 -9.34 26.20 25.50
C GLY A 191 -9.16 24.98 26.39
N GLN A 192 -8.33 24.02 26.04
CA GLN A 192 -8.20 22.76 26.79
C GLN A 192 -6.88 22.01 26.54
N PRO A 193 -5.94 22.05 27.50
CA PRO A 193 -4.65 21.34 27.39
C PRO A 193 -4.74 19.81 27.47
N GLU A 194 -5.81 19.27 28.06
CA GLU A 194 -5.89 17.84 28.40
C GLU A 194 -6.36 16.93 27.23
N ASP A 195 -6.93 17.50 26.16
CA ASP A 195 -7.51 16.72 25.04
C ASP A 195 -6.70 16.77 23.72
N PHE A 196 -5.46 17.23 23.77
CA PHE A 196 -4.65 17.55 22.59
C PHE A 196 -3.37 16.74 22.44
N PRO A 197 -3.41 15.46 22.14
CA PRO A 197 -2.32 14.88 21.39
C PRO A 197 -2.70 14.88 19.90
N VAL A 198 -2.00 15.69 19.11
CA VAL A 198 -1.96 15.51 17.66
C VAL A 198 -1.52 14.04 17.41
N PRO A 199 -2.31 13.24 16.68
CA PRO A 199 -1.87 11.89 16.38
C PRO A 199 -0.48 11.91 15.74
N PRO A 200 0.47 11.07 16.14
CA PRO A 200 1.83 11.06 15.61
C PRO A 200 1.87 10.93 14.08
N ALA A 201 0.88 10.24 13.49
CA ALA A 201 0.70 10.15 12.06
C ALA A 201 0.36 11.51 11.40
N PHE A 202 -0.25 12.44 12.13
CA PHE A 202 -0.55 13.79 11.65
C PHE A 202 0.64 14.74 11.76
N ALA A 203 1.46 14.61 12.79
CA ALA A 203 2.70 15.38 12.92
C ALA A 203 3.69 15.09 11.78
N ALA A 204 3.76 13.84 11.33
CA ALA A 204 4.59 13.46 10.17
C ALA A 204 4.00 13.95 8.84
N TYR A 205 2.67 14.00 8.69
CA TYR A 205 2.00 14.51 7.49
C TYR A 205 2.12 16.04 7.36
N THR A 206 2.16 16.75 8.49
CA THR A 206 2.31 18.22 8.54
C THR A 206 3.76 18.67 8.37
N SER A 207 4.77 17.86 8.72
CA SER A 207 6.18 18.27 8.66
C SER A 207 6.67 18.57 7.24
N ASP A 208 6.17 17.85 6.23
CA ASP A 208 6.60 18.04 4.84
C ASP A 208 5.76 19.09 4.07
N ARG A 209 4.52 19.41 4.49
CA ARG A 209 3.61 20.31 3.79
C ARG A 209 3.31 21.64 4.50
N VAL A 210 3.64 21.80 5.79
CA VAL A 210 3.41 23.05 6.56
C VAL A 210 4.39 24.17 6.18
N ASN A 211 5.33 23.92 5.29
CA ASN A 211 6.30 24.90 4.84
C ASN A 211 5.72 26.12 4.06
N PRO A 212 4.59 26.04 3.33
CA PRO A 212 4.01 27.24 2.69
C PRO A 212 3.29 28.19 3.67
N ALA A 213 2.76 27.70 4.80
CA ALA A 213 2.11 28.57 5.78
C ALA A 213 3.12 29.38 6.64
N ARG A 214 4.38 28.98 6.65
CA ARG A 214 5.48 29.64 7.37
C ARG A 214 5.79 31.05 6.84
N GLU A 215 5.64 31.28 5.54
CA GLU A 215 5.99 32.57 4.91
C GLU A 215 4.91 33.64 5.09
N SER A 216 3.72 33.30 5.61
CA SER A 216 2.57 34.20 5.66
C SER A 216 2.25 34.82 7.04
N LEU A 217 2.84 34.32 8.14
CA LEU A 217 2.62 34.93 9.45
C LEU A 217 3.45 36.21 9.59
N SER A 218 2.79 37.34 9.87
CA SER A 218 3.49 38.57 10.19
C SER A 218 4.35 38.40 11.45
N VAL A 219 5.45 39.14 11.54
CA VAL A 219 6.37 39.15 12.70
C VAL A 219 5.61 39.41 14.01
N ASP A 220 4.57 40.27 13.94
CA ASP A 220 3.72 40.57 15.09
C ASP A 220 2.84 39.38 15.49
N ALA A 221 2.34 38.59 14.53
CA ALA A 221 1.54 37.39 14.82
C ALA A 221 2.41 36.30 15.46
N GLN A 222 3.64 36.11 15.00
CA GLN A 222 4.59 35.16 15.61
C GLN A 222 4.99 35.59 17.04
N SER A 223 5.17 36.89 17.26
CA SER A 223 5.50 37.43 18.59
C SER A 223 4.34 37.25 19.57
N ASN A 224 3.10 37.47 19.12
CA ASN A 224 1.91 37.29 19.93
C ASN A 224 1.69 35.80 20.28
N ALA A 225 1.89 34.88 19.33
CA ALA A 225 1.80 33.43 19.57
C ALA A 225 2.84 33.01 20.63
N LYS A 226 4.10 33.42 20.50
CA LYS A 226 5.14 33.14 21.50
C LYS A 226 4.77 33.66 22.91
N ALA A 227 4.27 34.88 23.00
CA ALA A 227 3.85 35.47 24.29
C ALA A 227 2.69 34.68 24.93
N GLN A 228 1.81 34.10 24.12
CA GLN A 228 0.71 33.28 24.59
C GLN A 228 1.23 31.92 25.11
N ILE A 229 2.08 31.22 24.35
CA ILE A 229 2.75 29.99 24.78
C ILE A 229 3.44 30.20 26.16
N GLU A 230 4.23 31.27 26.29
CA GLU A 230 4.88 31.60 27.55
C GLU A 230 3.90 31.90 28.68
N SER A 231 2.72 32.46 28.39
CA SER A 231 1.68 32.68 29.40
C SER A 231 1.10 31.36 29.89
N GLU A 232 0.84 30.41 29.03
CA GLU A 232 0.32 29.08 29.38
C GLU A 232 1.35 28.27 30.18
N LEU A 233 2.61 28.29 29.76
CA LEU A 233 3.71 27.66 30.50
C LEU A 233 3.89 28.25 31.90
N ARG A 234 3.64 29.56 32.10
CA ARG A 234 3.67 30.18 33.43
C ARG A 234 2.50 29.78 34.31
N GLN A 235 1.32 29.48 33.72
CA GLN A 235 0.14 29.06 34.49
C GLN A 235 0.24 27.60 34.92
N HIS A 236 0.84 26.75 34.10
CA HIS A 236 0.92 25.30 34.32
C HIS A 236 2.35 24.76 34.10
N PRO A 237 3.34 25.21 34.86
CA PRO A 237 4.76 24.90 34.61
C PRO A 237 5.12 23.42 34.81
N ASP A 238 4.35 22.70 35.62
CA ASP A 238 4.61 21.32 36.03
C ASP A 238 3.74 20.27 35.29
N LEU A 239 3.00 20.68 34.27
CA LEU A 239 2.19 19.77 33.46
C LEU A 239 2.93 19.40 32.17
N ALA A 240 3.23 18.11 32.01
CA ALA A 240 3.89 17.60 30.80
C ALA A 240 3.05 17.86 29.54
N ALA A 241 1.72 17.78 29.65
CA ALA A 241 0.80 18.08 28.55
C ALA A 241 0.92 19.53 28.06
N THR A 242 1.01 20.52 28.97
CA THR A 242 1.19 21.94 28.61
C THR A 242 2.51 22.13 27.85
N ARG A 243 3.57 21.47 28.28
CA ARG A 243 4.88 21.53 27.62
C ARG A 243 4.87 20.84 26.26
N LEU A 244 4.18 19.72 26.12
CA LEU A 244 3.99 19.05 24.85
C LEU A 244 3.26 19.94 23.83
N ASN A 245 2.18 20.62 24.29
CA ASN A 245 1.44 21.57 23.46
C ASN A 245 2.31 22.75 23.03
N ALA A 246 3.03 23.35 23.98
CA ALA A 246 3.97 24.45 23.72
C ALA A 246 5.04 24.04 22.70
N ALA A 247 5.57 22.84 22.81
CA ALA A 247 6.53 22.31 21.86
C ALA A 247 5.95 22.14 20.45
N GLY A 248 4.70 21.68 20.35
CA GLY A 248 3.97 21.60 19.09
C GLY A 248 3.83 22.99 18.43
N GLU A 249 3.41 23.99 19.18
CA GLU A 249 3.28 25.36 18.69
C GLU A 249 4.63 25.98 18.30
N TYR A 250 5.69 25.80 19.09
CA TYR A 250 7.04 26.22 18.72
C TYR A 250 7.52 25.54 17.43
N THR A 251 7.20 24.26 17.24
CA THR A 251 7.49 23.54 15.99
C THR A 251 6.79 24.17 14.80
N LEU A 252 5.50 24.51 14.94
CA LEU A 252 4.74 25.22 13.92
C LEU A 252 5.33 26.61 13.60
N LEU A 253 5.83 27.32 14.61
CA LEU A 253 6.54 28.61 14.43
C LEU A 253 7.96 28.45 13.88
N GLY A 254 8.44 27.21 13.74
CA GLY A 254 9.81 26.91 13.28
C GLY A 254 10.89 27.11 14.32
N ASP A 255 10.52 27.33 15.56
CA ASP A 255 11.44 27.47 16.69
C ASP A 255 11.73 26.10 17.30
N LEU A 256 12.47 25.26 16.53
CA LEU A 256 12.80 23.88 16.92
C LEU A 256 13.66 23.81 18.19
N GLU A 257 14.38 24.88 18.53
CA GLU A 257 15.18 24.94 19.77
C GLU A 257 14.26 25.05 21.01
N SER A 258 13.29 25.97 20.96
CA SER A 258 12.31 26.12 22.05
C SER A 258 11.43 24.86 22.15
N ALA A 259 10.98 24.30 21.03
CA ALA A 259 10.24 23.04 21.00
C ALA A 259 11.02 21.89 21.71
N GLY A 260 12.32 21.78 21.45
CA GLY A 260 13.18 20.78 22.07
C GLY A 260 13.30 20.94 23.57
N LYS A 261 13.45 22.17 24.05
CA LYS A 261 13.51 22.46 25.50
C LYS A 261 12.22 22.04 26.21
N GLU A 262 11.06 22.36 25.62
CA GLU A 262 9.78 22.02 26.23
C GLU A 262 9.49 20.52 26.19
N LEU A 263 9.85 19.81 25.11
CA LEU A 263 9.73 18.34 25.06
C LEU A 263 10.66 17.64 26.05
N GLN A 264 11.92 18.10 26.18
CA GLN A 264 12.86 17.55 27.17
C GLN A 264 12.34 17.75 28.59
N GLU A 265 11.77 18.89 28.88
CA GLU A 265 11.17 19.15 30.18
C GLU A 265 9.89 18.34 30.40
N ALA A 266 9.05 18.12 29.35
CA ALA A 266 7.92 17.22 29.42
C ALA A 266 8.35 15.78 29.75
N VAL A 267 9.39 15.27 29.09
CA VAL A 267 9.98 13.95 29.38
C VAL A 267 10.54 13.90 30.81
N ARG A 268 11.16 14.99 31.31
CA ARG A 268 11.65 15.05 32.70
C ARG A 268 10.50 14.95 33.72
N LEU A 269 9.35 15.56 33.42
CA LEU A 269 8.16 15.51 34.28
C LEU A 269 7.48 14.13 34.25
N GLU A 270 7.39 13.52 33.08
CA GLU A 270 6.76 12.21 32.88
C GLU A 270 7.68 11.25 32.09
N PRO A 271 8.77 10.73 32.68
CA PRO A 271 9.72 9.90 31.96
C PRO A 271 9.20 8.51 31.58
N GLY A 272 8.04 8.12 32.09
CA GLY A 272 7.35 6.89 31.74
C GLY A 272 6.28 7.05 30.67
N ASN A 273 6.18 8.22 30.04
CA ASN A 273 5.19 8.49 28.99
C ASN A 273 5.80 8.25 27.59
N PRO A 274 5.42 7.19 26.88
CA PRO A 274 6.03 6.84 25.59
C PRO A 274 5.73 7.88 24.50
N ASP A 275 4.59 8.60 24.60
CA ASP A 275 4.19 9.60 23.60
C ASP A 275 5.12 10.81 23.61
N LEU A 276 5.68 11.17 24.77
CA LEU A 276 6.65 12.27 24.89
C LEU A 276 8.00 11.90 24.24
N HIS A 277 8.48 10.69 24.44
CA HIS A 277 9.67 10.17 23.77
C HIS A 277 9.45 10.10 22.25
N PHE A 278 8.26 9.65 21.82
CA PHE A 278 7.90 9.63 20.42
C PHE A 278 7.87 11.03 19.78
N ALA A 279 7.31 12.02 20.48
CA ALA A 279 7.29 13.42 20.04
C ALA A 279 8.70 14.02 19.97
N LEU A 280 9.55 13.72 20.95
CA LEU A 280 10.94 14.18 20.98
C LEU A 280 11.76 13.55 19.83
N ALA A 281 11.54 12.27 19.53
CA ALA A 281 12.14 11.62 18.37
C ALA A 281 11.72 12.28 17.04
N ALA A 282 10.45 12.62 16.89
CA ALA A 282 9.95 13.33 15.71
C ALA A 282 10.58 14.73 15.56
N LEU A 283 10.85 15.41 16.66
CA LEU A 283 11.58 16.67 16.61
C LEU A 283 13.04 16.47 16.16
N TYR A 284 13.75 15.48 16.72
CA TYR A 284 15.13 15.18 16.31
C TYR A 284 15.23 14.78 14.83
N LEU A 285 14.20 14.08 14.30
CA LEU A 285 14.07 13.84 12.85
C LEU A 285 14.07 15.17 12.07
N SER A 286 13.29 16.16 12.51
CA SER A 286 13.22 17.48 11.85
C SER A 286 14.52 18.28 11.96
N GLN A 287 15.34 18.00 12.98
CA GLN A 287 16.67 18.58 13.20
C GLN A 287 17.79 17.80 12.50
N HIS A 288 17.47 16.69 11.84
CA HIS A 288 18.44 15.76 11.24
C HIS A 288 19.44 15.16 12.27
N ASP A 289 19.04 15.05 13.53
CA ASP A 289 19.81 14.40 14.59
C ASP A 289 19.38 12.93 14.72
N THR A 290 19.82 12.11 13.77
CA THR A 290 19.47 10.68 13.74
C THR A 290 19.88 9.90 15.00
N PRO A 291 21.06 10.11 15.64
CA PRO A 291 21.40 9.39 16.85
C PRO A 291 20.39 9.61 17.99
N SER A 292 19.98 10.85 18.22
CA SER A 292 18.97 11.19 19.24
C SER A 292 17.59 10.68 18.87
N GLU A 293 17.20 10.79 17.59
CA GLU A 293 15.95 10.22 17.05
C GLU A 293 15.84 8.72 17.38
N LEU A 294 16.87 7.92 17.04
CA LEU A 294 16.89 6.48 17.30
C LEU A 294 16.82 6.14 18.78
N ALA A 295 17.51 6.94 19.63
CA ALA A 295 17.50 6.73 21.07
C ALA A 295 16.10 6.92 21.66
N GLU A 296 15.40 7.97 21.28
CA GLU A 296 14.06 8.28 21.78
C GLU A 296 13.00 7.29 21.27
N TYR A 297 13.07 6.83 20.02
CA TYR A 297 12.17 5.75 19.58
C TYR A 297 12.41 4.45 20.35
N ARG A 298 13.68 4.10 20.65
CA ARG A 298 13.98 2.91 21.47
C ARG A 298 13.46 3.04 22.90
N GLU A 299 13.51 4.24 23.46
CA GLU A 299 12.97 4.49 24.79
C GLU A 299 11.42 4.41 24.79
N ALA A 300 10.74 4.98 23.78
CA ALA A 300 9.30 4.82 23.61
C ALA A 300 8.91 3.32 23.51
N ILE A 301 9.66 2.53 22.73
CA ILE A 301 9.46 1.08 22.60
C ILE A 301 9.69 0.35 23.93
N ARG A 302 10.70 0.74 24.69
CA ARG A 302 11.00 0.15 26.02
C ARG A 302 9.84 0.35 27.00
N ILE A 303 9.22 1.53 26.95
CA ILE A 303 8.10 1.89 27.83
C ILE A 303 6.81 1.21 27.37
N ALA A 304 6.53 1.23 26.05
CA ALA A 304 5.34 0.66 25.44
C ALA A 304 5.71 -0.41 24.38
N PRO A 305 6.14 -1.60 24.79
CA PRO A 305 6.69 -2.62 23.89
C PRO A 305 5.67 -3.20 22.90
N TYR A 306 4.38 -3.01 23.15
CA TYR A 306 3.29 -3.46 22.27
C TYR A 306 2.82 -2.38 21.29
N ASP A 307 3.34 -1.14 21.37
CA ASP A 307 3.04 -0.08 20.43
C ASP A 307 3.91 -0.22 19.16
N ASN A 308 3.25 -0.31 18.01
CA ASN A 308 3.90 -0.44 16.71
C ASN A 308 4.36 0.89 16.11
N ALA A 309 3.81 2.03 16.55
CA ALA A 309 4.08 3.31 15.92
C ALA A 309 5.55 3.75 16.09
N PRO A 310 6.15 3.72 17.30
CA PRO A 310 7.57 4.02 17.48
C PRO A 310 8.47 3.04 16.72
N ARG A 311 8.08 1.77 16.64
CA ARG A 311 8.89 0.74 15.97
C ARG A 311 8.92 0.93 14.45
N ARG A 312 7.80 1.34 13.84
CA ARG A 312 7.76 1.70 12.41
C ARG A 312 8.70 2.87 12.13
N ARG A 313 8.65 3.92 12.95
CA ARG A 313 9.53 5.09 12.80
C ARG A 313 11.00 4.76 13.02
N LEU A 314 11.30 3.94 14.04
CA LEU A 314 12.65 3.42 14.24
C LEU A 314 13.14 2.65 13.01
N THR A 315 12.29 1.79 12.43
CA THR A 315 12.61 1.05 11.22
C THR A 315 12.92 1.98 10.04
N GLU A 316 12.09 3.01 9.82
CA GLU A 316 12.31 4.02 8.77
C GLU A 316 13.65 4.75 8.96
N ALA A 317 13.96 5.15 10.20
CA ALA A 317 15.22 5.79 10.56
C ALA A 317 16.42 4.87 10.33
N LEU A 318 16.33 3.60 10.76
CA LEU A 318 17.38 2.60 10.53
C LEU A 318 17.62 2.34 9.04
N LEU A 319 16.57 2.33 8.22
CA LEU A 319 16.72 2.17 6.77
C LEU A 319 17.38 3.38 6.10
N ARG A 320 17.09 4.61 6.56
CA ARG A 320 17.80 5.82 6.09
C ARG A 320 19.30 5.72 6.38
N GLU A 321 19.66 5.21 7.55
CA GLU A 321 21.06 4.99 7.96
C GLU A 321 21.69 3.71 7.37
N LYS A 322 20.95 2.97 6.53
CA LYS A 322 21.40 1.72 5.90
C LYS A 322 21.71 0.59 6.91
N HIS A 323 20.90 0.51 7.97
CA HIS A 323 20.95 -0.56 8.98
C HIS A 323 19.73 -1.52 8.90
N PRO A 324 19.48 -2.19 7.77
CA PRO A 324 18.29 -3.02 7.60
C PRO A 324 18.27 -4.23 8.54
N GLU A 325 19.43 -4.75 8.92
CA GLU A 325 19.54 -5.89 9.85
C GLU A 325 19.02 -5.55 11.26
N GLU A 326 19.23 -4.31 11.71
CA GLU A 326 18.66 -3.84 12.97
C GLU A 326 17.14 -3.69 12.87
N ALA A 327 16.65 -3.12 11.77
CA ALA A 327 15.22 -3.01 11.50
C ALA A 327 14.52 -4.39 11.51
N ILE A 328 15.13 -5.39 10.88
CA ILE A 328 14.63 -6.78 10.88
C ILE A 328 14.59 -7.34 12.32
N ARG A 329 15.63 -7.06 13.13
CA ARG A 329 15.71 -7.53 14.51
C ARG A 329 14.60 -6.93 15.37
N GLU A 330 14.34 -5.65 15.25
CA GLU A 330 13.28 -4.95 15.98
C GLU A 330 11.89 -5.58 15.73
N TRP A 331 11.58 -5.94 14.48
CA TRP A 331 10.32 -6.60 14.18
C TRP A 331 10.28 -8.06 14.63
N LYS A 332 11.38 -8.79 14.55
CA LYS A 332 11.47 -10.14 15.10
C LYS A 332 11.23 -10.16 16.60
N ASP A 333 11.86 -9.25 17.34
CA ASP A 333 11.70 -9.14 18.78
C ASP A 333 10.25 -8.79 19.17
N PHE A 334 9.62 -7.91 18.38
CA PHE A 334 8.20 -7.61 18.56
C PHE A 334 7.30 -8.83 18.31
N LEU A 335 7.57 -9.60 17.27
CA LEU A 335 6.78 -10.79 16.94
C LEU A 335 6.97 -11.95 17.96
N VAL A 336 7.99 -11.90 18.80
CA VAL A 336 8.09 -12.76 19.99
C VAL A 336 7.03 -12.37 21.03
N LEU A 337 6.78 -11.06 21.21
CA LEU A 337 5.79 -10.53 22.14
C LEU A 337 4.36 -10.64 21.59
N SER A 338 4.20 -10.40 20.30
CA SER A 338 2.90 -10.38 19.59
C SER A 338 2.94 -11.27 18.34
N PRO A 339 2.97 -12.61 18.49
CA PRO A 339 3.20 -13.54 17.36
C PRO A 339 2.13 -13.51 16.28
N ARG A 340 0.95 -12.93 16.58
CA ARG A 340 -0.23 -12.88 15.71
C ARG A 340 -0.42 -11.51 15.05
N ASP A 341 0.48 -10.58 15.27
CA ASP A 341 0.39 -9.25 14.66
C ASP A 341 0.73 -9.31 13.17
N LEU A 342 -0.32 -9.21 12.34
CA LEU A 342 -0.20 -9.28 10.88
C LEU A 342 0.51 -8.05 10.29
N ALA A 343 0.36 -6.88 10.91
CA ALA A 343 1.03 -5.65 10.45
C ALA A 343 2.53 -5.73 10.67
N ALA A 344 2.96 -6.24 11.84
CA ALA A 344 4.36 -6.49 12.14
C ALA A 344 4.97 -7.55 11.21
N SER A 345 4.26 -8.65 10.97
CA SER A 345 4.68 -9.66 9.99
C SER A 345 4.80 -9.08 8.59
N SER A 346 3.84 -8.25 8.15
CA SER A 346 3.91 -7.57 6.86
C SER A 346 5.11 -6.63 6.75
N SER A 347 5.41 -5.88 7.82
CA SER A 347 6.59 -5.02 7.88
C SER A 347 7.89 -5.82 7.76
N LEU A 348 7.99 -6.94 8.47
CA LEU A 348 9.15 -7.84 8.38
C LEU A 348 9.29 -8.47 7.00
N VAL A 349 8.19 -8.90 6.39
CA VAL A 349 8.16 -9.41 5.02
C VAL A 349 8.65 -8.36 4.02
N ASN A 350 8.19 -7.11 4.15
CA ASN A 350 8.63 -6.01 3.29
C ASN A 350 10.14 -5.76 3.41
N LEU A 351 10.70 -5.84 4.62
CA LEU A 351 12.14 -5.69 4.85
C LEU A 351 12.94 -6.81 4.17
N TYR A 352 12.50 -8.06 4.28
CA TYR A 352 13.14 -9.17 3.58
C TYR A 352 13.09 -9.00 2.06
N LEU A 353 11.96 -8.55 1.52
CA LEU A 353 11.81 -8.31 0.09
C LEU A 353 12.69 -7.15 -0.40
N ALA A 354 12.84 -6.09 0.39
CA ALA A 354 13.76 -5.00 0.09
C ALA A 354 15.22 -5.45 0.03
N GLN A 355 15.57 -6.52 0.77
CA GLN A 355 16.89 -7.17 0.72
C GLN A 355 16.98 -8.29 -0.34
N ASN A 356 15.95 -8.48 -1.16
CA ASN A 356 15.82 -9.58 -2.12
C ASN A 356 15.86 -10.98 -1.46
N ASP A 357 15.59 -11.08 -0.15
CA ASP A 357 15.49 -12.34 0.60
C ASP A 357 14.05 -12.88 0.58
N ARG A 358 13.67 -13.44 -0.59
CA ARG A 358 12.35 -14.04 -0.78
C ARG A 358 12.12 -15.25 0.12
N GLY A 359 13.18 -16.01 0.42
CA GLY A 359 13.10 -17.19 1.27
C GLY A 359 12.62 -16.85 2.68
N SER A 360 13.25 -15.88 3.33
CA SER A 360 12.83 -15.41 4.66
C SER A 360 11.44 -14.78 4.65
N ALA A 361 11.08 -14.04 3.59
CA ALA A 361 9.74 -13.48 3.42
C ALA A 361 8.66 -14.58 3.36
N ILE A 362 8.88 -15.66 2.60
CA ILE A 362 7.97 -16.82 2.51
C ILE A 362 7.84 -17.52 3.87
N VAL A 363 8.94 -17.74 4.58
CA VAL A 363 8.93 -18.37 5.91
C VAL A 363 8.10 -17.55 6.89
N GLU A 364 8.28 -16.22 6.88
CA GLU A 364 7.53 -15.33 7.78
C GLU A 364 6.04 -15.29 7.43
N LEU A 365 5.66 -15.21 6.16
CA LEU A 365 4.26 -15.28 5.75
C LEU A 365 3.60 -16.61 6.15
N ARG A 366 4.28 -17.73 5.92
CA ARG A 366 3.78 -19.05 6.37
C ARG A 366 3.59 -19.10 7.89
N ARG A 367 4.53 -18.50 8.65
CA ARG A 367 4.45 -18.41 10.11
C ARG A 367 3.23 -17.60 10.54
N SER A 368 3.04 -16.40 9.99
CA SER A 368 1.94 -15.51 10.35
C SER A 368 0.57 -16.10 9.99
N LEU A 369 0.45 -16.71 8.81
CA LEU A 369 -0.78 -17.38 8.37
C LEU A 369 -1.13 -18.60 9.25
N LYS A 370 -0.12 -19.34 9.72
CA LYS A 370 -0.33 -20.44 10.67
C LYS A 370 -0.76 -19.93 12.04
N ALA A 371 -0.08 -18.90 12.57
CA ALA A 371 -0.41 -18.31 13.87
C ALA A 371 -1.83 -17.73 13.91
N SER A 372 -2.31 -17.22 12.78
CA SER A 372 -3.66 -16.69 12.65
C SER A 372 -4.73 -17.79 12.46
N SER A 373 -4.39 -18.97 11.91
CA SER A 373 -5.37 -20.04 11.66
C SER A 373 -5.95 -20.66 12.94
N ASP A 374 -5.21 -20.61 14.04
CA ASP A 374 -5.57 -21.31 15.29
C ASP A 374 -6.60 -20.54 16.14
N THR A 375 -6.99 -19.33 15.73
CA THR A 375 -7.81 -18.43 16.57
C THR A 375 -9.19 -18.12 15.97
N PHE A 376 -9.41 -18.24 14.66
CA PHE A 376 -10.54 -17.61 13.98
C PHE A 376 -11.22 -18.52 12.94
N ALA A 377 -11.70 -19.68 13.37
CA ALA A 377 -12.31 -20.64 12.45
C ALA A 377 -13.65 -20.18 11.81
N ASN A 378 -14.26 -19.06 12.24
CA ASN A 378 -15.65 -18.72 11.92
C ASN A 378 -15.95 -17.25 11.56
N GLU A 379 -14.99 -16.35 11.27
CA GLU A 379 -15.30 -14.95 10.99
C GLU A 379 -14.91 -14.50 9.58
N SER A 380 -15.85 -13.87 8.86
CA SER A 380 -15.72 -13.42 7.46
C SER A 380 -14.60 -12.39 7.24
N ASP A 381 -14.32 -11.56 8.23
CA ASP A 381 -13.35 -10.46 8.11
C ASP A 381 -11.91 -10.94 8.25
N PHE A 382 -11.70 -11.92 9.09
CA PHE A 382 -10.42 -12.63 9.17
C PHE A 382 -10.10 -13.40 7.89
N VAL A 383 -11.13 -13.91 7.21
CA VAL A 383 -10.99 -14.56 5.89
C VAL A 383 -10.35 -13.60 4.90
N ASN A 384 -10.73 -12.31 4.86
CA ASN A 384 -10.19 -11.35 3.89
C ASN A 384 -8.71 -11.00 4.14
N ALA A 385 -8.31 -10.72 5.39
CA ALA A 385 -6.91 -10.46 5.73
C ALA A 385 -6.03 -11.69 5.48
N ARG A 386 -6.55 -12.86 5.81
CA ARG A 386 -5.89 -14.15 5.53
C ARG A 386 -5.79 -14.42 4.03
N MET A 387 -6.84 -14.12 3.26
CA MET A 387 -6.86 -14.25 1.80
C MET A 387 -5.81 -13.37 1.15
N TYR A 388 -5.65 -12.11 1.60
CA TYR A 388 -4.57 -11.24 1.14
C TYR A 388 -3.17 -11.81 1.44
N GLY A 389 -2.98 -12.32 2.65
CA GLY A 389 -1.70 -12.96 3.03
C GLY A 389 -1.40 -14.23 2.22
N LEU A 390 -2.43 -15.02 1.90
CA LEU A 390 -2.31 -16.22 1.06
C LEU A 390 -2.01 -15.88 -0.40
N ASP A 391 -2.67 -14.85 -0.94
CA ASP A 391 -2.42 -14.33 -2.29
C ASP A 391 -0.97 -13.87 -2.42
N ARG A 392 -0.51 -13.05 -1.49
CA ARG A 392 0.88 -12.59 -1.45
C ARG A 392 1.89 -13.75 -1.28
N LEU A 393 1.53 -14.76 -0.50
CA LEU A 393 2.35 -15.97 -0.37
C LEU A 393 2.43 -16.72 -1.69
N ALA A 394 1.31 -16.87 -2.40
CA ALA A 394 1.26 -17.53 -3.70
C ALA A 394 2.13 -16.82 -4.74
N ASP A 395 2.08 -15.49 -4.80
CA ASP A 395 2.93 -14.67 -5.67
C ASP A 395 4.41 -14.85 -5.37
N LEU A 396 4.80 -14.81 -4.09
CA LEU A 396 6.20 -15.00 -3.69
C LEU A 396 6.70 -16.40 -3.98
N LEU A 397 5.87 -17.41 -3.79
CA LEU A 397 6.18 -18.80 -4.15
C LEU A 397 6.40 -18.94 -5.66
N HIS A 398 5.55 -18.31 -6.47
CA HIS A 398 5.73 -18.26 -7.93
C HIS A 398 7.07 -17.59 -8.30
N GLN A 399 7.34 -16.40 -7.76
CA GLN A 399 8.60 -15.68 -8.00
C GLN A 399 9.84 -16.45 -7.50
N ASN A 400 9.69 -17.27 -6.46
CA ASN A 400 10.75 -18.13 -5.91
C ASN A 400 10.85 -19.47 -6.65
N ARG A 401 10.05 -19.70 -7.70
CA ARG A 401 9.95 -20.93 -8.48
C ARG A 401 9.47 -22.15 -7.69
N GLU A 402 8.81 -21.96 -6.57
CA GLU A 402 8.10 -23.01 -5.82
C GLU A 402 6.70 -23.21 -6.42
N PHE A 403 6.66 -23.60 -7.70
CA PHE A 403 5.42 -23.60 -8.50
C PHE A 403 4.33 -24.52 -7.95
N ASP A 404 4.67 -25.69 -7.42
CA ASP A 404 3.67 -26.60 -6.83
C ASP A 404 2.97 -25.94 -5.65
N ALA A 405 3.74 -25.35 -4.75
CA ALA A 405 3.19 -24.68 -3.58
C ALA A 405 2.37 -23.42 -3.98
N ALA A 406 2.80 -22.67 -5.00
CA ALA A 406 2.05 -21.54 -5.53
C ALA A 406 0.71 -21.97 -6.11
N ALA A 407 0.69 -23.03 -6.94
CA ALA A 407 -0.54 -23.58 -7.52
C ALA A 407 -1.54 -24.05 -6.44
N GLU A 408 -1.06 -24.71 -5.38
CA GLU A 408 -1.89 -25.09 -4.25
C GLU A 408 -2.53 -23.90 -3.56
N GLN A 409 -1.78 -22.80 -3.36
CA GLN A 409 -2.30 -21.59 -2.73
C GLN A 409 -3.36 -20.91 -3.61
N TYR A 410 -3.10 -20.70 -4.91
CA TYR A 410 -4.10 -20.12 -5.81
C TYR A 410 -5.34 -20.99 -5.95
N ALA A 411 -5.19 -22.30 -6.07
CA ALA A 411 -6.33 -23.23 -6.09
C ALA A 411 -7.13 -23.18 -4.77
N TYR A 412 -6.45 -22.99 -3.63
CA TYR A 412 -7.12 -22.78 -2.35
C TYR A 412 -7.91 -21.47 -2.32
N LEU A 413 -7.33 -20.38 -2.80
CA LEU A 413 -7.98 -19.06 -2.89
C LEU A 413 -9.23 -19.10 -3.79
N LEU A 414 -9.16 -19.79 -4.92
CA LEU A 414 -10.29 -19.96 -5.86
C LEU A 414 -11.47 -20.73 -5.27
N ARG A 415 -11.28 -21.52 -4.21
CA ARG A 415 -12.42 -22.15 -3.50
C ARG A 415 -13.30 -21.14 -2.77
N PHE A 416 -12.75 -19.98 -2.41
CA PHE A 416 -13.47 -18.90 -1.74
C PHE A 416 -13.90 -17.78 -2.69
N LYS A 417 -13.14 -17.59 -3.77
CA LYS A 417 -13.38 -16.57 -4.81
C LYS A 417 -13.35 -17.21 -6.20
N PRO A 418 -14.35 -18.05 -6.54
CA PRO A 418 -14.34 -18.77 -7.81
C PRO A 418 -14.51 -17.88 -9.04
N ASP A 419 -14.98 -16.64 -8.86
CA ASP A 419 -15.19 -15.67 -9.94
C ASP A 419 -14.15 -14.55 -9.96
N ASP A 420 -12.94 -14.78 -9.40
CA ASP A 420 -11.84 -13.83 -9.41
C ASP A 420 -10.94 -14.08 -10.64
N SER A 421 -11.04 -13.22 -11.65
CA SER A 421 -10.29 -13.33 -12.91
C SER A 421 -8.78 -13.30 -12.70
N THR A 422 -8.30 -12.51 -11.73
CA THR A 422 -6.87 -12.36 -11.42
C THR A 422 -6.29 -13.65 -10.84
N LEU A 423 -7.02 -14.31 -9.94
CA LEU A 423 -6.57 -15.60 -9.37
C LEU A 423 -6.51 -16.70 -10.43
N HIS A 424 -7.47 -16.73 -11.37
CA HIS A 424 -7.42 -17.67 -12.50
C HIS A 424 -6.22 -17.39 -13.40
N ASP A 425 -5.93 -16.11 -13.72
CA ASP A 425 -4.76 -15.74 -14.51
C ASP A 425 -3.45 -16.14 -13.81
N HIS A 426 -3.31 -15.81 -12.52
CA HIS A 426 -2.12 -16.18 -11.74
C HIS A 426 -1.93 -17.70 -11.64
N LEU A 427 -3.00 -18.47 -11.44
CA LEU A 427 -2.92 -19.94 -11.47
C LEU A 427 -2.50 -20.43 -12.87
N GLY A 428 -3.06 -19.84 -13.92
CA GLY A 428 -2.64 -20.10 -15.30
C GLY A 428 -1.15 -19.86 -15.53
N ASN A 429 -0.61 -18.74 -15.02
CA ASN A 429 0.81 -18.38 -15.11
C ASN A 429 1.71 -19.40 -14.40
N VAL A 430 1.30 -19.87 -13.22
CA VAL A 430 2.04 -20.92 -12.48
C VAL A 430 2.02 -22.24 -13.24
N LEU A 431 0.85 -22.66 -13.74
CA LEU A 431 0.72 -23.91 -14.52
C LEU A 431 1.50 -23.85 -15.84
N PHE A 432 1.54 -22.68 -16.49
CA PHE A 432 2.37 -22.46 -17.66
C PHE A 432 3.86 -22.62 -17.34
N ALA A 433 4.32 -22.03 -16.21
CA ALA A 433 5.71 -22.18 -15.75
C ALA A 433 6.07 -23.66 -15.43
N GLN A 434 5.07 -24.48 -15.04
CA GLN A 434 5.21 -25.93 -14.87
C GLN A 434 5.13 -26.73 -16.19
N HIS A 435 5.00 -26.06 -17.33
CA HIS A 435 4.76 -26.69 -18.65
C HIS A 435 3.43 -27.47 -18.74
N ARG A 436 2.46 -27.21 -17.87
CA ARG A 436 1.12 -27.81 -17.86
C ARG A 436 0.14 -27.00 -18.71
N CYS A 437 0.51 -26.80 -19.99
CA CYS A 437 -0.20 -25.87 -20.89
C CYS A 437 -1.68 -26.20 -21.09
N ALA A 438 -2.09 -27.47 -21.00
CA ALA A 438 -3.51 -27.83 -21.13
C ALA A 438 -4.34 -27.25 -19.97
N GLU A 439 -3.88 -27.45 -18.75
CA GLU A 439 -4.54 -26.94 -17.53
C GLU A 439 -4.43 -25.42 -17.41
N ALA A 440 -3.28 -24.85 -17.79
CA ALA A 440 -3.12 -23.39 -17.86
C ALA A 440 -4.14 -22.76 -18.82
N SER A 441 -4.38 -23.38 -19.99
CA SER A 441 -5.38 -22.90 -20.96
C SER A 441 -6.81 -22.88 -20.40
N GLU A 442 -7.15 -23.82 -19.52
CA GLU A 442 -8.46 -23.82 -18.84
C GLU A 442 -8.59 -22.61 -17.90
N GLN A 443 -7.52 -22.33 -17.14
CA GLN A 443 -7.52 -21.21 -16.21
C GLN A 443 -7.57 -19.86 -16.94
N TYR A 444 -6.77 -19.67 -17.99
CA TYR A 444 -6.82 -18.44 -18.79
C TYR A 444 -8.17 -18.23 -19.46
N ARG A 445 -8.81 -19.29 -19.97
CA ARG A 445 -10.17 -19.17 -20.51
C ARG A 445 -11.18 -18.73 -19.48
N GLU A 446 -11.05 -19.23 -18.24
CA GLU A 446 -11.93 -18.79 -17.16
C GLU A 446 -11.64 -17.33 -16.74
N ALA A 447 -10.38 -16.92 -16.66
CA ALA A 447 -10.01 -15.52 -16.46
C ALA A 447 -10.64 -14.60 -17.53
N LEU A 448 -10.51 -14.98 -18.80
CA LEU A 448 -11.05 -14.24 -19.95
C LEU A 448 -12.58 -14.29 -20.04
N ARG A 449 -13.22 -15.34 -19.54
CA ARG A 449 -14.69 -15.40 -19.42
C ARG A 449 -15.20 -14.37 -18.42
N LEU A 450 -14.47 -14.18 -17.32
CA LEU A 450 -14.80 -13.23 -16.26
C LEU A 450 -14.42 -11.79 -16.64
N GLN A 451 -13.27 -11.62 -17.27
CA GLN A 451 -12.75 -10.33 -17.73
C GLN A 451 -12.14 -10.47 -19.14
N PRO A 452 -12.89 -10.14 -20.19
CA PRO A 452 -12.43 -10.33 -21.58
C PRO A 452 -11.29 -9.43 -22.04
N ASP A 453 -11.03 -8.31 -21.35
CA ASP A 453 -10.07 -7.29 -21.78
C ASP A 453 -8.73 -7.44 -21.04
N LEU A 454 -8.17 -8.66 -21.01
CA LEU A 454 -6.87 -8.98 -20.39
C LEU A 454 -5.84 -9.36 -21.48
N PRO A 455 -5.00 -8.42 -21.98
CA PRO A 455 -4.05 -8.71 -23.05
C PRO A 455 -3.07 -9.82 -22.70
N ASP A 456 -2.55 -9.82 -21.46
CA ASP A 456 -1.58 -10.82 -21.00
C ASP A 456 -2.19 -12.23 -20.91
N ALA A 457 -3.45 -12.34 -20.49
CA ALA A 457 -4.15 -13.63 -20.43
C ALA A 457 -4.39 -14.20 -21.84
N HIS A 458 -4.74 -13.36 -22.83
CA HIS A 458 -4.85 -13.76 -24.24
C HIS A 458 -3.50 -14.21 -24.78
N LEU A 459 -2.41 -13.46 -24.55
CA LEU A 459 -1.05 -13.81 -24.94
C LEU A 459 -0.62 -15.17 -24.37
N ASN A 460 -0.81 -15.36 -23.07
CA ASN A 460 -0.41 -16.58 -22.37
C ASN A 460 -1.27 -17.79 -22.78
N LEU A 461 -2.56 -17.59 -23.01
CA LEU A 461 -3.44 -18.59 -23.60
C LEU A 461 -2.95 -18.99 -25.00
N ALA A 462 -2.62 -18.01 -25.84
CA ALA A 462 -2.09 -18.27 -27.19
C ALA A 462 -0.78 -19.06 -27.14
N ASN A 463 0.14 -18.69 -26.23
CA ASN A 463 1.39 -19.42 -26.02
C ASN A 463 1.14 -20.88 -25.62
N CYS A 464 0.19 -21.12 -24.70
CA CYS A 464 -0.21 -22.48 -24.31
C CYS A 464 -0.84 -23.25 -25.49
N LEU A 465 -1.75 -22.64 -26.24
CA LEU A 465 -2.40 -23.25 -27.40
C LEU A 465 -1.39 -23.63 -28.49
N LEU A 466 -0.41 -22.76 -28.72
CA LEU A 466 0.66 -23.03 -29.68
C LEU A 466 1.54 -24.22 -29.23
N ALA A 467 1.81 -24.33 -27.92
CA ALA A 467 2.58 -25.44 -27.34
C ALA A 467 1.84 -26.79 -27.48
N VAL A 468 0.50 -26.79 -27.36
CA VAL A 468 -0.33 -28.00 -27.56
C VAL A 468 -0.78 -28.20 -29.02
N GLN A 469 -0.16 -27.51 -29.97
CA GLN A 469 -0.39 -27.61 -31.43
C GLN A 469 -1.79 -27.17 -31.91
N LYS A 470 -2.53 -26.38 -31.13
CA LYS A 470 -3.80 -25.77 -31.51
C LYS A 470 -3.57 -24.43 -32.21
N ILE A 471 -2.94 -24.50 -33.40
CA ILE A 471 -2.36 -23.33 -34.09
C ILE A 471 -3.42 -22.28 -34.44
N ASP A 472 -4.59 -22.69 -34.96
CA ASP A 472 -5.65 -21.75 -35.34
C ASP A 472 -6.24 -21.00 -34.14
N GLU A 473 -6.46 -21.71 -33.01
CA GLU A 473 -6.89 -21.08 -31.76
C GLU A 473 -5.82 -20.08 -31.27
N ALA A 474 -4.53 -20.45 -31.30
CA ALA A 474 -3.43 -19.57 -30.89
C ALA A 474 -3.38 -18.28 -31.73
N ILE A 475 -3.53 -18.39 -33.06
CA ILE A 475 -3.57 -17.23 -33.96
C ILE A 475 -4.73 -16.30 -33.60
N ALA A 476 -5.90 -16.84 -33.26
CA ALA A 476 -7.05 -16.03 -32.85
C ALA A 476 -6.74 -15.25 -31.58
N GLU A 477 -6.15 -15.90 -30.56
CA GLU A 477 -5.83 -15.26 -29.28
C GLU A 477 -4.71 -14.21 -29.41
N TYR A 478 -3.63 -14.46 -30.22
CA TYR A 478 -2.62 -13.42 -30.52
C TYR A 478 -3.23 -12.20 -31.20
N ARG A 479 -4.19 -12.39 -32.10
CA ARG A 479 -4.89 -11.28 -32.74
C ARG A 479 -5.75 -10.52 -31.73
N HIS A 480 -6.36 -11.19 -30.75
CA HIS A 480 -7.09 -10.53 -29.67
C HIS A 480 -6.14 -9.69 -28.81
N THR A 481 -4.97 -10.22 -28.45
CA THR A 481 -3.93 -9.44 -27.76
C THR A 481 -3.60 -8.18 -28.54
N LEU A 482 -3.32 -8.28 -29.84
CA LEU A 482 -2.95 -7.13 -30.69
C LEU A 482 -4.13 -6.17 -30.95
N ALA A 483 -5.37 -6.60 -30.80
CA ALA A 483 -6.53 -5.72 -30.84
C ALA A 483 -6.67 -4.87 -29.58
N LEU A 484 -6.25 -5.41 -28.41
CA LEU A 484 -6.26 -4.72 -27.13
C LEU A 484 -4.99 -3.87 -26.93
N ASP A 485 -3.83 -4.41 -27.35
CA ASP A 485 -2.52 -3.79 -27.28
C ASP A 485 -1.79 -3.90 -28.63
N PRO A 486 -2.01 -2.94 -29.55
CA PRO A 486 -1.42 -2.97 -30.90
C PRO A 486 0.10 -2.89 -30.92
N ASP A 487 0.75 -2.35 -29.90
CA ASP A 487 2.19 -2.14 -29.81
C ASP A 487 2.93 -3.32 -29.19
N ASN A 488 2.24 -4.42 -28.90
CA ASN A 488 2.80 -5.62 -28.29
C ASN A 488 3.67 -6.40 -29.29
N LEU A 489 4.96 -6.09 -29.33
CA LEU A 489 5.94 -6.71 -30.24
C LEU A 489 6.11 -8.21 -29.98
N GLU A 490 5.98 -8.66 -28.73
CA GLU A 490 6.05 -10.08 -28.39
C GLU A 490 4.90 -10.85 -29.04
N SER A 491 3.67 -10.39 -28.86
CA SER A 491 2.48 -11.01 -29.46
C SER A 491 2.56 -11.02 -30.97
N ARG A 492 3.07 -9.94 -31.59
CA ARG A 492 3.26 -9.84 -33.02
C ARG A 492 4.29 -10.84 -33.54
N SER A 493 5.42 -10.97 -32.83
CA SER A 493 6.45 -11.97 -33.15
C SER A 493 5.92 -13.40 -33.01
N LYS A 494 5.17 -13.69 -31.95
CA LYS A 494 4.56 -15.00 -31.71
C LYS A 494 3.46 -15.32 -32.72
N LEU A 495 2.69 -14.33 -33.17
CA LEU A 495 1.73 -14.50 -34.28
C LEU A 495 2.46 -14.88 -35.58
N GLY A 496 3.60 -14.24 -35.88
CA GLY A 496 4.46 -14.61 -36.98
C GLY A 496 4.94 -16.06 -36.90
N GLU A 497 5.44 -16.50 -35.72
CA GLU A 497 5.81 -17.89 -35.48
C GLU A 497 4.63 -18.87 -35.68
N ALA A 498 3.44 -18.51 -35.22
CA ALA A 498 2.23 -19.32 -35.40
C ALA A 498 1.87 -19.47 -36.87
N TYR A 499 1.98 -18.39 -37.67
CA TYR A 499 1.78 -18.46 -39.13
C TYR A 499 2.85 -19.32 -39.83
N VAL A 500 4.12 -19.27 -39.41
CA VAL A 500 5.15 -20.19 -39.92
C VAL A 500 4.74 -21.64 -39.67
N ARG A 501 4.31 -21.98 -38.47
CA ARG A 501 3.86 -23.34 -38.12
C ARG A 501 2.61 -23.78 -38.90
N LYS A 502 1.73 -22.84 -39.25
CA LYS A 502 0.56 -23.10 -40.08
C LYS A 502 0.91 -23.23 -41.58
N GLY A 503 2.07 -22.74 -42.00
CA GLY A 503 2.47 -22.66 -43.38
C GLY A 503 1.98 -21.42 -44.13
N GLU A 504 1.40 -20.44 -43.45
CA GLU A 504 0.97 -19.15 -44.01
C GLU A 504 2.15 -18.15 -44.03
N LEU A 505 3.16 -18.47 -44.87
CA LEU A 505 4.47 -17.81 -44.86
C LEU A 505 4.42 -16.32 -45.20
N ASN A 506 3.51 -15.88 -46.07
CA ASN A 506 3.35 -14.46 -46.41
C ASN A 506 2.83 -13.66 -45.19
N SER A 507 1.86 -14.21 -44.48
CA SER A 507 1.35 -13.57 -43.24
C SER A 507 2.42 -13.52 -42.17
N ALA A 508 3.26 -14.55 -42.05
CA ALA A 508 4.38 -14.56 -41.13
C ALA A 508 5.40 -13.45 -41.44
N ILE A 509 5.77 -13.33 -42.73
CA ILE A 509 6.71 -12.30 -43.21
C ILE A 509 6.17 -10.90 -42.87
N GLU A 510 4.88 -10.65 -43.11
CA GLU A 510 4.23 -9.38 -42.80
C GLU A 510 4.35 -9.05 -41.30
N GLN A 511 4.05 -10.02 -40.42
CA GLN A 511 4.15 -9.78 -38.98
C GLN A 511 5.58 -9.46 -38.53
N PHE A 512 6.57 -10.20 -39.01
CA PHE A 512 7.98 -9.93 -38.66
C PHE A 512 8.47 -8.60 -39.23
N GLN A 513 7.99 -8.18 -40.41
CA GLN A 513 8.31 -6.87 -40.98
C GLN A 513 7.75 -5.74 -40.12
N GLN A 514 6.51 -5.88 -39.61
CA GLN A 514 5.92 -4.92 -38.70
C GLN A 514 6.71 -4.81 -37.39
N VAL A 515 7.18 -5.93 -36.83
CA VAL A 515 8.10 -5.88 -35.65
C VAL A 515 9.35 -5.06 -35.97
N LEU A 516 9.91 -5.22 -37.17
CA LEU A 516 11.12 -4.51 -37.58
C LEU A 516 10.91 -3.05 -37.99
N GLU A 517 9.67 -2.64 -38.27
CA GLU A 517 9.30 -1.23 -38.44
C GLU A 517 9.40 -0.49 -37.10
N ASP A 518 8.97 -1.13 -36.00
CA ASP A 518 8.99 -0.56 -34.66
C ASP A 518 10.37 -0.75 -33.97
N ASP A 519 11.00 -1.93 -34.17
CA ASP A 519 12.34 -2.26 -33.63
C ASP A 519 13.26 -2.79 -34.72
N PRO A 520 13.91 -1.91 -35.50
CA PRO A 520 14.80 -2.29 -36.60
C PRO A 520 16.05 -3.07 -36.17
N GLN A 521 16.40 -3.06 -34.88
CA GLN A 521 17.55 -3.73 -34.30
C GLN A 521 17.21 -5.08 -33.65
N ASN A 522 16.04 -5.61 -33.87
CA ASN A 522 15.60 -6.89 -33.32
C ASN A 522 16.22 -8.06 -34.07
N ALA A 523 17.38 -8.56 -33.60
CA ALA A 523 18.07 -9.67 -34.21
C ALA A 523 17.22 -10.95 -34.26
N ALA A 524 16.38 -11.20 -33.26
CA ALA A 524 15.50 -12.36 -33.22
C ALA A 524 14.41 -12.28 -34.29
N ALA A 525 13.78 -11.12 -34.48
CA ALA A 525 12.79 -10.90 -35.54
C ALA A 525 13.41 -11.00 -36.94
N LEU A 526 14.64 -10.48 -37.13
CA LEU A 526 15.37 -10.64 -38.39
C LEU A 526 15.68 -12.11 -38.67
N ALA A 527 16.08 -12.90 -37.69
CA ALA A 527 16.33 -14.33 -37.87
C ALA A 527 15.03 -15.09 -38.17
N ALA A 528 13.92 -14.77 -37.49
CA ALA A 528 12.61 -15.35 -37.76
C ALA A 528 12.11 -14.99 -39.17
N LEU A 529 12.29 -13.74 -39.60
CA LEU A 529 11.99 -13.27 -40.95
C LEU A 529 12.83 -14.04 -41.99
N GLY A 530 14.15 -14.22 -41.72
CA GLY A 530 15.05 -15.01 -42.57
C GLY A 530 14.58 -16.46 -42.70
N HIS A 531 14.17 -17.08 -41.61
CA HIS A 531 13.58 -18.41 -41.60
C HIS A 531 12.27 -18.49 -42.44
N ALA A 532 11.38 -17.51 -42.28
CA ALA A 532 10.15 -17.44 -43.05
C ALA A 532 10.41 -17.28 -44.55
N PHE A 533 11.36 -16.44 -44.96
CA PHE A 533 11.81 -16.32 -46.36
C PHE A 533 12.40 -17.61 -46.89
N TYR A 534 13.23 -18.30 -46.08
CA TYR A 534 13.80 -19.60 -46.48
C TYR A 534 12.71 -20.63 -46.79
N LEU A 535 11.73 -20.77 -45.92
CA LEU A 535 10.58 -21.67 -46.12
C LEU A 535 9.76 -21.25 -47.33
N ASN A 536 9.64 -19.95 -47.58
CA ASN A 536 8.96 -19.39 -48.77
C ASN A 536 9.80 -19.48 -50.06
N LYS A 537 10.99 -20.13 -50.02
CA LYS A 537 11.92 -20.33 -51.12
C LYS A 537 12.57 -19.04 -51.64
N ASP A 538 12.48 -17.94 -50.95
CA ASP A 538 13.22 -16.71 -51.24
C ASP A 538 14.57 -16.72 -50.51
N LEU A 539 15.51 -17.41 -51.12
CA LEU A 539 16.87 -17.59 -50.54
C LEU A 539 17.64 -16.26 -50.45
N ALA A 540 17.38 -15.32 -51.37
CA ALA A 540 18.11 -14.05 -51.39
C ALA A 540 17.73 -13.19 -50.19
N SER A 541 16.43 -13.01 -49.95
CA SER A 541 15.90 -12.27 -48.79
C SER A 541 16.24 -12.97 -47.47
N ALA A 542 16.19 -14.32 -47.44
CA ALA A 542 16.58 -15.10 -46.27
C ALA A 542 18.03 -14.82 -45.84
N VAL A 543 18.97 -14.91 -46.78
CA VAL A 543 20.41 -14.65 -46.51
C VAL A 543 20.63 -13.19 -46.10
N SER A 544 19.92 -12.25 -46.73
CA SER A 544 20.02 -10.82 -46.35
C SER A 544 19.58 -10.58 -44.91
N ALA A 545 18.39 -11.08 -44.52
CA ALA A 545 17.86 -10.91 -43.16
C ALA A 545 18.74 -11.57 -42.10
N LEU A 546 19.22 -12.80 -42.33
CA LEU A 546 20.13 -13.51 -41.42
C LEU A 546 21.48 -12.80 -41.23
N LYS A 547 22.04 -12.23 -42.32
CA LYS A 547 23.25 -11.41 -42.20
C LYS A 547 23.05 -10.13 -41.43
N GLN A 548 21.87 -9.49 -41.56
CA GLN A 548 21.54 -8.33 -40.77
C GLN A 548 21.42 -8.71 -39.28
N ALA A 549 20.76 -9.84 -38.95
CA ALA A 549 20.71 -10.35 -37.58
C ALA A 549 22.11 -10.53 -36.99
N LEU A 550 23.03 -11.16 -37.72
CA LEU A 550 24.44 -11.38 -37.31
C LEU A 550 25.28 -10.08 -37.28
N SER A 551 24.88 -9.04 -38.00
CA SER A 551 25.53 -7.73 -37.88
C SER A 551 25.17 -6.99 -36.60
N ILE A 552 24.00 -7.29 -36.04
CA ILE A 552 23.50 -6.74 -34.75
C ILE A 552 24.05 -7.60 -33.60
N GLU A 553 23.90 -8.91 -33.71
CA GLU A 553 24.32 -9.88 -32.70
C GLU A 553 25.25 -10.93 -33.38
N PRO A 554 26.58 -10.71 -33.35
CA PRO A 554 27.51 -11.59 -34.06
C PRO A 554 27.50 -13.05 -33.57
N ASP A 555 27.28 -13.28 -32.30
CA ASP A 555 27.23 -14.61 -31.67
C ASP A 555 25.78 -15.10 -31.52
N PHE A 556 24.97 -15.03 -32.58
CA PHE A 556 23.57 -15.47 -32.56
C PHE A 556 23.39 -16.86 -33.21
N PRO A 557 23.39 -17.95 -32.41
CA PRO A 557 23.42 -19.31 -32.93
C PRO A 557 22.27 -19.68 -33.87
N VAL A 558 21.10 -19.09 -33.68
CA VAL A 558 19.92 -19.35 -34.52
C VAL A 558 20.17 -18.86 -35.94
N ALA A 559 20.64 -17.63 -36.09
CA ALA A 559 20.94 -17.05 -37.40
C ALA A 559 22.13 -17.73 -38.08
N GLU A 560 23.19 -18.09 -37.33
CA GLU A 560 24.34 -18.82 -37.85
C GLU A 560 23.96 -20.20 -38.41
N ASN A 561 23.20 -20.98 -37.63
CA ASN A 561 22.77 -22.32 -38.04
C ASN A 561 21.84 -22.28 -39.26
N GLU A 562 20.92 -21.32 -39.32
CA GLU A 562 20.04 -21.15 -40.47
C GLU A 562 20.81 -20.73 -41.73
N LEU A 563 21.74 -19.80 -41.59
CA LEU A 563 22.60 -19.38 -42.72
C LEU A 563 23.47 -20.52 -43.21
N ALA A 564 24.09 -21.32 -42.33
CA ALA A 564 24.83 -22.50 -42.68
C ALA A 564 23.99 -23.55 -43.42
N ARG A 565 22.73 -23.75 -42.97
CA ARG A 565 21.79 -24.66 -43.63
C ARG A 565 21.46 -24.22 -45.05
N ILE A 566 21.21 -22.92 -45.25
CA ILE A 566 20.95 -22.34 -46.57
C ILE A 566 22.16 -22.46 -47.49
N CYS A 567 23.37 -22.16 -47.00
CA CYS A 567 24.61 -22.24 -47.76
C CYS A 567 24.97 -23.68 -48.12
N GLY A 568 24.76 -24.65 -47.21
CA GLY A 568 24.93 -26.08 -47.47
C GLY A 568 23.96 -26.60 -48.54
N ALA A 569 22.70 -26.25 -48.46
CA ALA A 569 21.70 -26.61 -49.45
C ALA A 569 21.99 -26.01 -50.85
N THR A 570 22.56 -24.80 -50.94
CA THR A 570 22.93 -24.17 -52.22
C THR A 570 24.15 -24.81 -52.84
N THR A 571 25.10 -25.34 -52.07
CA THR A 571 26.25 -26.11 -52.56
C THR A 571 25.81 -27.46 -53.12
N ASP A 572 24.89 -28.15 -52.48
CA ASP A 572 24.33 -29.41 -52.97
C ASP A 572 23.52 -29.22 -54.25
N LEU A 573 22.75 -28.13 -54.35
CA LEU A 573 22.02 -27.77 -55.58
C LEU A 573 22.97 -27.42 -56.75
N ARG A 574 24.13 -26.78 -56.51
CA ARG A 574 25.13 -26.53 -57.52
C ARG A 574 25.82 -27.82 -57.99
N ASN A 575 26.01 -28.76 -57.09
CA ASN A 575 26.66 -30.05 -57.42
C ASN A 575 25.67 -31.05 -58.08
N SER A 576 24.36 -30.82 -57.99
CA SER A 576 23.32 -31.66 -58.59
C SER A 576 22.89 -31.24 -60.01
N VAL A 577 23.41 -30.12 -60.54
CA VAL A 577 23.21 -29.77 -61.97
C VAL A 577 24.18 -30.58 -62.84
N PRO A 578 23.69 -31.45 -63.72
CA PRO A 578 24.55 -32.18 -64.64
C PRO A 578 25.36 -31.19 -65.50
N GLN A 579 26.70 -31.29 -65.53
CA GLN A 579 27.50 -30.61 -66.49
C GLN A 579 27.09 -31.09 -67.90
N GLN A 580 26.24 -30.32 -68.58
CA GLN A 580 26.05 -30.51 -70.01
C GLN A 580 27.33 -30.18 -70.75
N ALA A 581 27.80 -31.21 -71.35
CA ALA A 581 28.87 -31.34 -72.28
C ALA A 581 29.50 -30.03 -72.80
N ALA A 582 30.78 -29.84 -72.45
CA ALA A 582 31.67 -28.98 -73.25
C ALA A 582 31.72 -29.50 -74.70
N ALA A 583 31.12 -28.75 -75.60
CA ALA A 583 31.25 -28.99 -77.03
C ALA A 583 32.74 -28.84 -77.43
N GLN A 584 33.33 -29.87 -77.99
CA GLN A 584 34.66 -29.85 -78.61
C GLN A 584 34.63 -28.86 -79.80
N PRO A 585 35.65 -28.03 -80.00
CA PRO A 585 35.77 -27.26 -81.19
C PRO A 585 36.24 -28.22 -82.35
N ALA A 586 35.47 -28.16 -83.45
CA ALA A 586 35.82 -28.87 -84.68
C ALA A 586 37.14 -28.40 -85.25
N SER A 587 38.04 -29.34 -85.51
CA SER A 587 39.20 -29.15 -86.33
C SER A 587 38.82 -28.94 -87.78
N GLN A 588 39.29 -27.90 -88.42
CA GLN A 588 39.26 -27.72 -89.85
C GLN A 588 40.65 -28.01 -90.43
N PRO A 589 40.66 -28.40 -91.72
CA PRO A 589 41.78 -29.12 -92.37
C PRO A 589 43.01 -28.29 -92.74
#